data_dd38026e4e99aed9deabeafa4544eeb9
#
_entry.id   dd38026e4e99aed9deabeafa4544eeb9
#
_cell.length_a   1.000
_cell.length_b   1.000
_cell.length_c   1.000
_cell.angle_alpha   90.00
_cell.angle_beta   90.00
_cell.angle_gamma   90.00
#
_symmetry.space_group_name_H-M   'P 1'
#
loop_
_entity.id
_entity.type
_entity.pdbx_description
1 polymer ?
#
loop_
_entity_poly.entity_id
_entity_poly.type
_entity_poly.pdbx_seq_one_letter_code
_entity_poly.pdbx_strand_id
1 'polypeptide(L)'
;RHYDRGPFVGPRSTCMPEETLPDRLRIAQVAPPFERVPPGAYGGTERIVHGLVIELDRRGHEVTTFASGDSSVPGRHIETVPRALRPIGYTGDSMPYMQQTLHAVLAHAGEFDLIHSHLEWVSLLLARVSPVPVVATFHGRLDLPWAEDLLTDPPRGLVAISQNQASTHPDIPWAGVVHNGLRLVDAPFGKARTDALCFVGRVVPEKGIVESIEIAKAADRPLKIAAKVAAGGLEREYFDEVFQPALKAAGSTVEYLGEVSQAERDQLLAESYAALMPGSWPEPFGLVAIEALACGTPVIARPTGALPEIVRDGIDGFFGDDVRAMAFRVDRVGDLDRQAIRDAVIERFSVERMTDGYEAIYRQRIAAGTERPAADVGEPAAAGT
;
A
#
# COMPACT_ATOMS: atom_id res chain seq x y z
N ARG A 1 69.19 -7.27 33.59
CA ARG A 1 68.47 -6.00 33.23
C ARG A 1 66.99 -6.30 33.09
N HIS A 2 66.21 -5.92 34.10
CA HIS A 2 64.75 -5.98 34.04
C HIS A 2 64.26 -4.78 33.28
N TYR A 3 63.44 -5.02 32.24
CA TYR A 3 62.62 -4.00 31.56
C TYR A 3 61.26 -3.92 32.23
N ASP A 4 61.03 -2.81 32.89
CA ASP A 4 59.74 -2.42 33.45
C ASP A 4 58.81 -1.97 32.31
N ARG A 5 57.69 -2.67 32.09
CA ARG A 5 56.66 -2.27 31.18
C ARG A 5 55.58 -1.54 31.97
N GLY A 6 55.57 -0.20 31.85
CA GLY A 6 54.52 0.65 32.37
C GLY A 6 53.15 0.29 31.79
N PRO A 7 52.05 0.68 32.46
CA PRO A 7 50.67 0.30 32.05
C PRO A 7 50.29 0.89 30.72
N PHE A 8 49.82 0.02 29.83
CA PHE A 8 49.24 0.37 28.51
C PHE A 8 47.94 1.11 28.71
N VAL A 9 47.88 2.41 28.54
CA VAL A 9 46.66 3.22 28.51
C VAL A 9 46.06 3.08 27.09
N GLY A 10 45.08 2.20 26.95
CA GLY A 10 44.29 2.06 25.74
C GLY A 10 43.54 3.37 25.40
N PRO A 11 43.26 3.65 24.11
CA PRO A 11 42.56 4.85 23.72
C PRO A 11 41.17 4.89 24.37
N ARG A 12 40.88 5.99 25.07
CA ARG A 12 39.54 6.27 25.61
C ARG A 12 38.60 6.35 24.43
N SER A 13 37.60 5.43 24.40
CA SER A 13 36.44 5.52 23.55
C SER A 13 35.72 6.84 23.88
N THR A 14 35.89 7.83 23.04
CA THR A 14 35.04 9.03 23.07
C THR A 14 33.69 8.61 22.56
N CYS A 15 32.76 8.33 23.49
CA CYS A 15 31.35 8.23 23.20
C CYS A 15 30.96 9.60 22.60
N MET A 16 30.69 9.64 21.27
CA MET A 16 30.10 10.81 20.64
C MET A 16 28.75 11.04 21.32
N PRO A 17 28.37 12.28 21.63
CA PRO A 17 27.04 12.55 22.16
C PRO A 17 26.02 12.02 21.15
N GLU A 18 25.03 11.28 21.64
CA GLU A 18 23.84 10.87 20.89
C GLU A 18 23.19 12.18 20.40
N GLU A 19 23.42 12.55 19.12
CA GLU A 19 22.71 13.66 18.50
C GLU A 19 21.22 13.30 18.55
N THR A 20 20.48 13.95 19.42
CA THR A 20 19.04 13.81 19.47
C THR A 20 18.47 14.29 18.14
N LEU A 21 17.87 13.37 17.38
CA LEU A 21 17.21 13.70 16.12
C LEU A 21 16.18 14.82 16.36
N PRO A 22 16.04 15.76 15.41
CA PRO A 22 15.07 16.84 15.54
C PRO A 22 13.65 16.29 15.64
N ASP A 23 12.82 16.94 16.45
CA ASP A 23 11.40 16.58 16.55
C ASP A 23 10.70 16.74 15.20
N ARG A 24 11.08 17.76 14.44
CA ARG A 24 10.58 18.10 13.11
C ARG A 24 11.56 17.61 12.03
N LEU A 25 11.09 16.75 11.12
CA LEU A 25 11.85 16.22 10.00
C LEU A 25 11.44 16.90 8.69
N ARG A 26 12.39 17.03 7.77
CA ARG A 26 12.17 17.40 6.36
C ARG A 26 12.06 16.13 5.54
N ILE A 27 10.87 15.81 5.09
CA ILE A 27 10.52 14.52 4.47
C ILE A 27 10.09 14.73 3.02
N ALA A 28 10.73 14.04 2.08
CA ALA A 28 10.23 13.91 0.74
C ALA A 28 9.29 12.70 0.63
N GLN A 29 8.03 12.91 0.23
CA GLN A 29 7.08 11.85 -0.12
C GLN A 29 7.00 11.72 -1.63
N VAL A 30 7.31 10.54 -2.18
CA VAL A 30 7.42 10.34 -3.63
C VAL A 30 6.33 9.39 -4.11
N ALA A 31 5.31 9.93 -4.77
CA ALA A 31 4.22 9.19 -5.36
C ALA A 31 4.53 8.72 -6.79
N PRO A 32 3.98 7.58 -7.25
CA PRO A 32 4.07 7.19 -8.65
C PRO A 32 3.29 8.15 -9.55
N PRO A 33 3.69 8.30 -10.84
CA PRO A 33 3.06 9.25 -11.77
C PRO A 33 1.74 8.76 -12.36
N PHE A 34 1.16 7.67 -11.85
CA PHE A 34 0.02 7.01 -12.47
C PHE A 34 -1.32 7.66 -12.16
N GLU A 35 -1.55 8.05 -10.92
CA GLU A 35 -2.73 8.78 -10.48
C GLU A 35 -2.32 10.07 -9.77
N ARG A 36 -3.21 11.06 -9.72
CA ARG A 36 -2.99 12.25 -8.89
C ARG A 36 -3.12 11.93 -7.39
N VAL A 37 -2.57 12.76 -6.53
CA VAL A 37 -2.66 12.65 -5.09
C VAL A 37 -3.54 13.80 -4.55
N PRO A 38 -4.75 13.53 -3.95
CA PRO A 38 -5.43 12.25 -3.90
C PRO A 38 -6.03 11.85 -5.25
N PRO A 39 -6.24 10.55 -5.49
CA PRO A 39 -6.84 10.07 -6.73
C PRO A 39 -8.32 10.46 -6.83
N GLY A 40 -8.83 10.58 -8.06
CA GLY A 40 -10.24 10.93 -8.29
C GLY A 40 -11.21 9.79 -7.98
N ALA A 41 -10.80 8.55 -8.26
CA ALA A 41 -11.59 7.35 -8.05
C ALA A 41 -10.69 6.18 -7.60
N TYR A 42 -10.09 5.43 -8.54
CA TYR A 42 -9.16 4.34 -8.25
C TYR A 42 -7.75 4.88 -8.00
N GLY A 43 -7.01 4.30 -7.04
CA GLY A 43 -5.63 4.71 -6.71
C GLY A 43 -5.30 4.37 -5.25
N GLY A 44 -5.01 3.09 -4.99
CA GLY A 44 -4.74 2.62 -3.61
C GLY A 44 -3.49 3.26 -3.02
N THR A 45 -2.38 3.23 -3.75
CA THR A 45 -1.10 3.79 -3.33
C THR A 45 -1.20 5.28 -3.07
N GLU A 46 -1.81 6.03 -3.99
CA GLU A 46 -1.91 7.49 -3.89
C GLU A 46 -2.82 7.94 -2.74
N ARG A 47 -3.81 7.12 -2.36
CA ARG A 47 -4.62 7.35 -1.15
C ARG A 47 -3.79 7.18 0.13
N ILE A 48 -2.92 6.17 0.16
CA ILE A 48 -2.00 5.95 1.29
C ILE A 48 -1.01 7.11 1.39
N VAL A 49 -0.40 7.51 0.28
CA VAL A 49 0.52 8.66 0.24
C VAL A 49 -0.19 9.93 0.71
N HIS A 50 -1.40 10.20 0.22
CA HIS A 50 -2.19 11.37 0.63
C HIS A 50 -2.47 11.39 2.14
N GLY A 51 -2.95 10.27 2.68
CA GLY A 51 -3.20 10.15 4.13
C GLY A 51 -1.93 10.40 4.95
N LEU A 52 -0.82 9.79 4.54
CA LEU A 52 0.46 9.94 5.22
C LEU A 52 0.99 11.38 5.16
N VAL A 53 0.89 12.04 3.99
CA VAL A 53 1.29 13.46 3.84
C VAL A 53 0.49 14.36 4.77
N ILE A 54 -0.84 14.22 4.82
CA ILE A 54 -1.69 15.01 5.70
C ILE A 54 -1.34 14.79 7.17
N GLU A 55 -1.15 13.55 7.58
CA GLU A 55 -0.90 13.23 8.98
C GLU A 55 0.50 13.68 9.42
N LEU A 56 1.53 13.53 8.59
CA LEU A 56 2.88 14.05 8.85
C LEU A 56 2.89 15.57 8.95
N ASP A 57 2.20 16.28 8.05
CA ASP A 57 2.06 17.74 8.11
C ASP A 57 1.34 18.19 9.40
N ARG A 58 0.24 17.50 9.78
CA ARG A 58 -0.49 17.74 11.03
C ARG A 58 0.40 17.55 12.28
N ARG A 59 1.35 16.62 12.22
CA ARG A 59 2.35 16.37 13.30
C ARG A 59 3.47 17.41 13.31
N GLY A 60 3.49 18.32 12.33
CA GLY A 60 4.45 19.43 12.26
C GLY A 60 5.74 19.13 11.52
N HIS A 61 5.82 17.99 10.79
CA HIS A 61 6.94 17.73 9.88
C HIS A 61 6.87 18.65 8.66
N GLU A 62 8.02 18.86 8.02
CA GLU A 62 8.13 19.61 6.77
C GLU A 62 8.07 18.63 5.59
N VAL A 63 6.87 18.49 5.02
CA VAL A 63 6.62 17.51 3.96
C VAL A 63 6.68 18.17 2.59
N THR A 64 7.51 17.62 1.70
CA THR A 64 7.50 17.93 0.27
C THR A 64 7.01 16.72 -0.49
N THR A 65 5.96 16.89 -1.29
CA THR A 65 5.39 15.80 -2.08
C THR A 65 5.83 15.91 -3.53
N PHE A 66 6.43 14.85 -4.06
CA PHE A 66 6.74 14.65 -5.48
C PHE A 66 5.60 13.85 -6.11
N ALA A 67 4.82 14.48 -6.98
CA ALA A 67 3.64 13.87 -7.59
C ALA A 67 3.31 14.53 -8.94
N SER A 68 2.28 14.05 -9.65
CA SER A 68 1.79 14.72 -10.86
C SER A 68 1.28 16.12 -10.57
N GLY A 69 1.41 17.05 -11.54
CA GLY A 69 1.07 18.48 -11.39
C GLY A 69 -0.41 18.75 -11.13
N ASP A 70 -1.30 17.80 -11.42
CA ASP A 70 -2.73 17.84 -11.11
C ASP A 70 -3.08 17.31 -9.69
N SER A 71 -2.06 17.01 -8.86
CA SER A 71 -2.21 16.63 -7.45
C SER A 71 -2.52 17.83 -6.56
N SER A 72 -3.16 17.58 -5.41
CA SER A 72 -3.51 18.59 -4.41
C SER A 72 -3.17 18.06 -3.01
N VAL A 73 -2.05 18.52 -2.45
CA VAL A 73 -1.51 18.08 -1.17
C VAL A 73 -1.13 19.29 -0.32
N PRO A 74 -1.15 19.19 1.02
CA PRO A 74 -0.59 20.24 1.89
C PRO A 74 0.92 20.34 1.74
N GLY A 75 1.47 21.47 2.18
CA GLY A 75 2.90 21.72 2.15
C GLY A 75 3.45 22.02 0.75
N ARG A 76 4.72 21.70 0.53
CA ARG A 76 5.39 21.91 -0.75
C ARG A 76 5.10 20.77 -1.71
N HIS A 77 4.72 21.11 -2.95
CA HIS A 77 4.50 20.16 -4.04
C HIS A 77 5.53 20.41 -5.15
N ILE A 78 6.21 19.37 -5.59
CA ILE A 78 7.10 19.36 -6.74
C ILE A 78 6.50 18.47 -7.81
N GLU A 79 6.16 19.08 -8.95
CA GLU A 79 5.62 18.40 -10.09
C GLU A 79 6.67 17.47 -10.73
N THR A 80 6.31 16.20 -10.91
CA THR A 80 7.16 15.20 -11.58
C THR A 80 6.73 14.95 -13.01
N VAL A 81 5.45 15.04 -13.30
CA VAL A 81 4.82 14.99 -14.63
C VAL A 81 3.66 15.97 -14.65
N PRO A 82 3.31 16.59 -15.79
CA PRO A 82 2.26 17.62 -15.84
C PRO A 82 0.88 17.11 -15.40
N ARG A 83 0.56 15.87 -15.72
CA ARG A 83 -0.71 15.20 -15.36
C ARG A 83 -0.48 13.73 -15.09
N ALA A 84 -1.28 13.17 -14.21
CA ALA A 84 -1.31 11.74 -13.95
C ALA A 84 -1.63 10.93 -15.21
N LEU A 85 -0.91 9.81 -15.40
CA LEU A 85 -0.91 9.06 -16.67
C LEU A 85 -2.22 8.32 -16.94
N ARG A 86 -2.82 7.70 -15.91
CA ARG A 86 -4.04 6.90 -16.11
C ARG A 86 -5.27 7.76 -16.45
N PRO A 87 -5.54 8.89 -15.76
CA PRO A 87 -6.68 9.73 -16.09
C PRO A 87 -6.65 10.32 -17.51
N ILE A 88 -5.46 10.52 -18.08
CA ILE A 88 -5.34 10.96 -19.48
C ILE A 88 -5.37 9.82 -20.50
N GLY A 89 -5.60 8.57 -20.04
CA GLY A 89 -5.68 7.39 -20.90
C GLY A 89 -4.34 6.95 -21.49
N TYR A 90 -3.21 7.27 -20.84
CA TYR A 90 -1.89 6.85 -21.30
C TYR A 90 -1.72 5.34 -21.15
N THR A 91 -1.37 4.67 -22.26
CA THR A 91 -1.17 3.20 -22.32
C THR A 91 0.23 2.82 -22.81
N GLY A 92 1.12 3.81 -23.01
CA GLY A 92 2.48 3.58 -23.48
C GLY A 92 3.43 3.14 -22.36
N ASP A 93 4.74 3.13 -22.69
CA ASP A 93 5.79 2.82 -21.72
C ASP A 93 5.89 3.90 -20.63
N SER A 94 5.67 3.52 -19.39
CA SER A 94 5.73 4.42 -18.23
C SER A 94 7.13 4.68 -17.69
N MET A 95 8.15 3.91 -18.13
CA MET A 95 9.52 4.05 -17.61
C MET A 95 10.13 5.45 -17.80
N PRO A 96 9.95 6.16 -18.93
CA PRO A 96 10.44 7.53 -19.06
C PRO A 96 9.91 8.48 -17.98
N TYR A 97 8.63 8.34 -17.59
CA TYR A 97 8.02 9.15 -16.55
C TYR A 97 8.50 8.77 -15.15
N MET A 98 8.76 7.49 -14.92
CA MET A 98 9.39 7.03 -13.68
C MET A 98 10.82 7.56 -13.54
N GLN A 99 11.58 7.59 -14.64
CA GLN A 99 12.92 8.20 -14.68
C GLN A 99 12.88 9.71 -14.44
N GLN A 100 11.89 10.41 -15.03
CA GLN A 100 11.68 11.84 -14.80
C GLN A 100 11.37 12.13 -13.32
N THR A 101 10.53 11.31 -12.70
CA THR A 101 10.24 11.39 -11.27
C THR A 101 11.51 11.19 -10.44
N LEU A 102 12.29 10.14 -10.74
CA LEU A 102 13.56 9.86 -10.08
C LEU A 102 14.55 11.03 -10.20
N HIS A 103 14.67 11.61 -11.41
CA HIS A 103 15.52 12.78 -11.64
C HIS A 103 15.09 13.98 -10.79
N ALA A 104 13.80 14.30 -10.75
CA ALA A 104 13.27 15.40 -9.94
C ALA A 104 13.57 15.20 -8.45
N VAL A 105 13.40 13.99 -7.94
CA VAL A 105 13.71 13.64 -6.54
C VAL A 105 15.18 13.81 -6.23
N LEU A 106 16.07 13.29 -7.08
CA LEU A 106 17.53 13.36 -6.88
C LEU A 106 18.06 14.80 -6.96
N ALA A 107 17.48 15.65 -7.81
CA ALA A 107 17.86 17.06 -7.92
C ALA A 107 17.63 17.85 -6.62
N HIS A 108 16.70 17.41 -5.79
CA HIS A 108 16.33 18.04 -4.52
C HIS A 108 16.74 17.23 -3.28
N ALA A 109 17.33 16.05 -3.45
CA ALA A 109 17.54 15.09 -2.36
C ALA A 109 18.27 15.66 -1.14
N GLY A 110 19.25 16.55 -1.34
CA GLY A 110 20.00 17.19 -0.25
C GLY A 110 19.18 18.16 0.63
N GLU A 111 17.95 18.50 0.24
CA GLU A 111 17.07 19.37 1.01
C GLU A 111 16.34 18.62 2.15
N PHE A 112 16.37 17.28 2.14
CA PHE A 112 15.61 16.43 3.03
C PHE A 112 16.49 15.69 4.04
N ASP A 113 15.89 15.31 5.15
CA ASP A 113 16.51 14.42 6.13
C ASP A 113 16.29 12.95 5.72
N LEU A 114 15.22 12.70 4.93
CA LEU A 114 14.84 11.38 4.43
C LEU A 114 13.91 11.49 3.22
N ILE A 115 14.01 10.52 2.32
CA ILE A 115 13.08 10.31 1.20
C ILE A 115 12.25 9.05 1.47
N HIS A 116 10.91 9.16 1.40
CA HIS A 116 10.02 8.01 1.39
C HIS A 116 9.46 7.80 -0.01
N SER A 117 9.84 6.70 -0.63
CA SER A 117 9.49 6.36 -2.02
C SER A 117 8.42 5.28 -2.08
N HIS A 118 7.42 5.52 -2.92
CA HIS A 118 6.36 4.57 -3.27
C HIS A 118 6.45 4.14 -4.74
N LEU A 119 7.65 4.24 -5.34
CA LEU A 119 7.91 3.94 -6.76
C LEU A 119 8.17 2.47 -7.03
N GLU A 120 7.73 1.58 -6.14
CA GLU A 120 7.93 0.13 -6.29
C GLU A 120 9.42 -0.19 -6.57
N TRP A 121 9.70 -0.97 -7.61
CA TRP A 121 11.03 -1.42 -7.99
C TRP A 121 12.03 -0.31 -8.31
N VAL A 122 11.55 0.86 -8.76
CA VAL A 122 12.41 2.03 -9.02
C VAL A 122 12.99 2.59 -7.72
N SER A 123 12.33 2.36 -6.59
CA SER A 123 12.82 2.74 -5.26
C SER A 123 14.13 2.07 -4.90
N LEU A 124 14.42 0.86 -5.43
CA LEU A 124 15.68 0.16 -5.18
C LEU A 124 16.88 0.95 -5.75
N LEU A 125 16.73 1.49 -6.96
CA LEU A 125 17.76 2.34 -7.56
C LEU A 125 17.90 3.65 -6.80
N LEU A 126 16.77 4.30 -6.46
CA LEU A 126 16.78 5.54 -5.68
C LEU A 126 17.52 5.36 -4.35
N ALA A 127 17.27 4.27 -3.64
CA ALA A 127 17.92 3.99 -2.36
C ALA A 127 19.45 3.82 -2.49
N ARG A 128 19.95 3.31 -3.64
CA ARG A 128 21.39 3.11 -3.88
C ARG A 128 22.11 4.39 -4.25
N VAL A 129 21.44 5.35 -4.92
CA VAL A 129 22.10 6.55 -5.45
C VAL A 129 21.80 7.81 -4.64
N SER A 130 20.82 7.78 -3.75
CA SER A 130 20.41 8.92 -2.93
C SER A 130 21.51 9.36 -1.97
N PRO A 131 21.77 10.68 -1.83
CA PRO A 131 22.70 11.20 -0.82
C PRO A 131 22.13 11.21 0.61
N VAL A 132 20.80 10.96 0.77
CA VAL A 132 20.10 10.89 2.05
C VAL A 132 19.40 9.53 2.22
N PRO A 133 19.09 9.11 3.46
CA PRO A 133 18.39 7.85 3.70
C PRO A 133 17.09 7.75 2.89
N VAL A 134 16.82 6.55 2.37
CA VAL A 134 15.56 6.24 1.69
C VAL A 134 14.80 5.18 2.46
N VAL A 135 13.50 5.40 2.61
CA VAL A 135 12.51 4.39 2.94
C VAL A 135 11.75 4.07 1.67
N ALA A 136 11.59 2.79 1.36
CA ALA A 136 10.90 2.34 0.16
C ALA A 136 9.77 1.37 0.54
N THR A 137 8.53 1.78 0.30
CA THR A 137 7.37 0.95 0.55
C THR A 137 6.90 0.31 -0.74
N PHE A 138 6.75 -1.02 -0.70
CA PHE A 138 6.15 -1.79 -1.78
C PHE A 138 4.65 -1.96 -1.51
N HIS A 139 3.82 -1.57 -2.49
CA HIS A 139 2.36 -1.71 -2.43
C HIS A 139 1.84 -2.89 -3.25
N GLY A 140 2.66 -3.39 -4.17
CA GLY A 140 2.36 -4.52 -5.04
C GLY A 140 2.81 -5.87 -4.49
N ARG A 141 2.66 -6.89 -5.33
CA ARG A 141 3.16 -8.25 -5.06
C ARG A 141 4.66 -8.33 -5.17
N LEU A 142 5.25 -9.14 -4.30
CA LEU A 142 6.67 -9.48 -4.30
C LEU A 142 6.93 -10.94 -4.67
N ASP A 143 5.91 -11.80 -4.68
CA ASP A 143 5.97 -13.20 -5.05
C ASP A 143 5.99 -13.44 -6.58
N LEU A 144 6.57 -12.50 -7.32
CA LEU A 144 6.71 -12.57 -8.77
C LEU A 144 8.04 -13.25 -9.14
N PRO A 145 8.09 -14.07 -10.22
CA PRO A 145 9.28 -14.85 -10.55
C PRO A 145 10.56 -14.04 -10.73
N TRP A 146 10.45 -12.79 -11.18
CA TRP A 146 11.59 -11.88 -11.40
C TRP A 146 11.94 -11.03 -10.18
N ALA A 147 11.12 -11.04 -9.13
CA ALA A 147 11.34 -10.25 -7.92
C ALA A 147 12.57 -10.72 -7.14
N GLU A 148 12.80 -12.02 -7.08
CA GLU A 148 13.94 -12.62 -6.38
C GLU A 148 15.28 -12.08 -6.89
N ASP A 149 15.46 -11.98 -8.22
CA ASP A 149 16.69 -11.43 -8.83
C ASP A 149 16.96 -9.98 -8.40
N LEU A 150 15.91 -9.14 -8.37
CA LEU A 150 16.01 -7.73 -7.96
C LEU A 150 16.26 -7.56 -6.47
N LEU A 151 15.87 -8.53 -5.67
CA LEU A 151 15.98 -8.52 -4.21
C LEU A 151 17.16 -9.36 -3.67
N THR A 152 18.05 -9.84 -4.53
CA THR A 152 19.25 -10.61 -4.12
C THR A 152 20.17 -9.80 -3.21
N ASP A 153 20.33 -8.49 -3.47
CA ASP A 153 21.12 -7.57 -2.63
C ASP A 153 20.29 -6.29 -2.41
N PRO A 154 19.27 -6.36 -1.55
CA PRO A 154 18.35 -5.25 -1.37
C PRO A 154 18.98 -4.12 -0.57
N PRO A 155 18.69 -2.84 -0.90
CA PRO A 155 19.08 -1.74 -0.05
C PRO A 155 18.33 -1.81 1.28
N ARG A 156 18.89 -1.24 2.34
CA ARG A 156 18.17 -1.09 3.62
C ARG A 156 17.03 -0.08 3.47
N GLY A 157 16.06 -0.14 4.40
CA GLY A 157 14.92 0.79 4.40
C GLY A 157 13.73 0.32 3.59
N LEU A 158 13.72 -0.95 3.16
CA LEU A 158 12.53 -1.56 2.55
C LEU A 158 11.47 -1.81 3.61
N VAL A 159 10.23 -1.43 3.31
CA VAL A 159 9.07 -1.61 4.19
C VAL A 159 8.02 -2.42 3.46
N ALA A 160 7.57 -3.49 4.11
CA ALA A 160 6.42 -4.27 3.68
C ALA A 160 5.12 -3.72 4.29
N ILE A 161 4.00 -3.90 3.59
CA ILE A 161 2.68 -3.44 4.05
C ILE A 161 1.87 -4.53 4.75
N SER A 162 2.41 -5.74 4.84
CA SER A 162 1.83 -6.86 5.60
C SER A 162 2.92 -7.88 5.98
N GLN A 163 2.64 -8.69 6.99
CA GLN A 163 3.50 -9.81 7.35
C GLN A 163 3.55 -10.85 6.22
N ASN A 164 2.41 -11.08 5.56
CA ASN A 164 2.35 -11.97 4.40
C ASN A 164 3.29 -11.49 3.29
N GLN A 165 3.26 -10.20 2.94
CA GLN A 165 4.16 -9.65 1.93
C GLN A 165 5.64 -9.80 2.34
N ALA A 166 5.98 -9.49 3.60
CA ALA A 166 7.35 -9.65 4.10
C ALA A 166 7.81 -11.13 4.06
N SER A 167 6.91 -12.07 4.33
CA SER A 167 7.22 -13.51 4.37
C SER A 167 7.52 -14.12 2.99
N THR A 168 7.18 -13.44 1.89
CA THR A 168 7.57 -13.91 0.55
C THR A 168 9.08 -13.83 0.33
N HIS A 169 9.78 -12.96 1.06
CA HIS A 169 11.24 -12.80 1.02
C HIS A 169 11.78 -12.65 2.45
N PRO A 170 11.88 -13.77 3.21
CA PRO A 170 12.27 -13.73 4.63
C PRO A 170 13.72 -13.31 4.86
N ASP A 171 14.57 -13.42 3.85
CA ASP A 171 16.00 -13.06 3.93
C ASP A 171 16.26 -11.56 3.75
N ILE A 172 15.24 -10.78 3.36
CA ILE A 172 15.37 -9.32 3.24
C ILE A 172 15.43 -8.71 4.64
N PRO A 173 16.39 -7.82 4.90
CA PRO A 173 16.44 -7.05 6.14
C PRO A 173 15.41 -5.92 6.11
N TRP A 174 14.12 -6.28 6.22
CA TRP A 174 13.02 -5.32 6.25
C TRP A 174 13.25 -4.30 7.37
N ALA A 175 13.12 -3.02 7.06
CA ALA A 175 13.15 -1.95 8.06
C ALA A 175 11.92 -2.05 9.00
N GLY A 176 10.87 -2.65 8.52
CA GLY A 176 9.66 -2.95 9.28
C GLY A 176 8.52 -3.42 8.40
N VAL A 177 7.43 -3.79 9.07
CA VAL A 177 6.12 -4.00 8.43
C VAL A 177 5.19 -2.92 8.96
N VAL A 178 4.66 -2.10 8.04
CA VAL A 178 3.71 -1.04 8.36
C VAL A 178 2.43 -1.28 7.59
N HIS A 179 1.39 -1.70 8.27
CA HIS A 179 0.08 -1.86 7.67
C HIS A 179 -0.43 -0.53 7.11
N ASN A 180 -1.03 -0.56 5.93
CA ASN A 180 -1.69 0.61 5.38
C ASN A 180 -2.79 1.12 6.30
N GLY A 181 -2.90 2.45 6.41
CA GLY A 181 -3.91 3.14 7.22
C GLY A 181 -4.66 4.19 6.42
N LEU A 182 -5.93 4.39 6.75
CA LEU A 182 -6.81 5.39 6.14
C LEU A 182 -7.52 6.21 7.23
N ARG A 183 -8.11 7.35 6.85
CA ARG A 183 -9.02 8.11 7.74
C ARG A 183 -10.37 7.40 7.88
N LEU A 184 -10.34 6.24 8.51
CA LEU A 184 -11.49 5.34 8.63
C LEU A 184 -12.62 5.92 9.49
N VAL A 185 -12.34 6.91 10.34
CA VAL A 185 -13.35 7.59 11.16
C VAL A 185 -14.40 8.31 10.31
N ASP A 186 -14.04 8.75 9.11
CA ASP A 186 -14.91 9.47 8.19
C ASP A 186 -15.80 8.51 7.37
N ALA A 187 -15.57 7.20 7.43
CA ALA A 187 -16.37 6.22 6.71
C ALA A 187 -17.83 6.23 7.20
N PRO A 188 -18.82 6.19 6.30
CA PRO A 188 -20.22 6.15 6.70
C PRO A 188 -20.50 4.87 7.48
N PHE A 189 -21.27 4.97 8.57
CA PHE A 189 -21.72 3.83 9.34
C PHE A 189 -23.19 3.58 9.05
N GLY A 190 -23.49 2.50 8.37
CA GLY A 190 -24.86 2.17 7.95
C GLY A 190 -25.71 1.72 9.12
N LYS A 191 -26.76 2.51 9.44
CA LYS A 191 -27.80 2.09 10.40
C LYS A 191 -28.82 1.15 9.77
N ALA A 192 -29.14 1.34 8.48
CA ALA A 192 -30.04 0.51 7.71
C ALA A 192 -29.20 -0.26 6.66
N ARG A 193 -29.16 -1.56 6.77
CA ARG A 193 -28.53 -2.46 5.80
C ARG A 193 -29.58 -3.07 4.87
N THR A 194 -29.19 -3.25 3.64
CA THR A 194 -29.93 -4.08 2.67
C THR A 194 -29.60 -5.55 2.87
N ASP A 195 -30.32 -6.43 2.19
CA ASP A 195 -29.97 -7.86 2.14
C ASP A 195 -28.91 -8.16 1.05
N ALA A 196 -28.48 -7.13 0.32
CA ALA A 196 -27.52 -7.28 -0.77
C ALA A 196 -26.09 -7.47 -0.26
N LEU A 197 -25.38 -8.39 -0.88
CA LEU A 197 -23.94 -8.49 -0.82
C LEU A 197 -23.32 -7.42 -1.72
N CYS A 198 -22.03 -7.08 -1.51
CA CYS A 198 -21.29 -6.24 -2.45
C CYS A 198 -19.94 -6.83 -2.81
N PHE A 199 -19.48 -6.45 -4.01
CA PHE A 199 -18.12 -6.63 -4.48
C PHE A 199 -17.58 -5.30 -4.94
N VAL A 200 -16.35 -4.96 -4.51
CA VAL A 200 -15.65 -3.74 -4.91
C VAL A 200 -14.26 -4.10 -5.41
N GLY A 201 -13.90 -3.67 -6.63
CA GLY A 201 -12.58 -3.99 -7.17
C GLY A 201 -12.35 -3.64 -8.63
N ARG A 202 -11.50 -4.43 -9.29
CA ARG A 202 -11.30 -4.43 -10.75
C ARG A 202 -11.96 -5.67 -11.34
N VAL A 203 -12.37 -5.58 -12.60
CA VAL A 203 -12.88 -6.73 -13.33
C VAL A 203 -11.70 -7.54 -13.87
N VAL A 204 -11.17 -8.40 -13.03
CA VAL A 204 -10.06 -9.31 -13.35
C VAL A 204 -10.30 -10.67 -12.69
N PRO A 205 -9.83 -11.76 -13.29
CA PRO A 205 -10.09 -13.12 -12.79
C PRO A 205 -9.61 -13.31 -11.35
N GLU A 206 -8.43 -12.82 -11.03
CA GLU A 206 -7.79 -13.00 -9.73
C GLU A 206 -8.54 -12.34 -8.55
N LYS A 207 -9.43 -11.38 -8.81
CA LYS A 207 -10.27 -10.76 -7.77
C LYS A 207 -11.54 -11.55 -7.44
N GLY A 208 -11.86 -12.57 -8.24
CA GLY A 208 -12.99 -13.45 -7.96
C GLY A 208 -14.37 -12.83 -8.19
N ILE A 209 -14.47 -11.94 -9.20
CA ILE A 209 -15.73 -11.26 -9.48
C ILE A 209 -16.85 -12.23 -9.94
N VAL A 210 -16.51 -13.28 -10.69
CA VAL A 210 -17.45 -14.32 -11.10
C VAL A 210 -17.81 -15.20 -9.92
N GLU A 211 -16.85 -15.57 -9.10
CA GLU A 211 -17.07 -16.28 -7.83
C GLU A 211 -18.02 -15.50 -6.90
N SER A 212 -17.95 -14.16 -6.90
CA SER A 212 -18.89 -13.34 -6.13
C SER A 212 -20.34 -13.51 -6.60
N ILE A 213 -20.55 -13.63 -7.92
CA ILE A 213 -21.87 -13.93 -8.51
C ILE A 213 -22.35 -15.33 -8.06
N GLU A 214 -21.46 -16.31 -8.10
CA GLU A 214 -21.78 -17.69 -7.71
C GLU A 214 -22.09 -17.80 -6.21
N ILE A 215 -21.35 -17.09 -5.35
CA ILE A 215 -21.61 -17.02 -3.91
C ILE A 215 -22.97 -16.40 -3.64
N ALA A 216 -23.29 -15.27 -4.27
CA ALA A 216 -24.56 -14.58 -4.09
C ALA A 216 -25.74 -15.46 -4.52
N LYS A 217 -25.61 -16.15 -5.65
CA LYS A 217 -26.60 -17.10 -6.15
C LYS A 217 -26.77 -18.30 -5.20
N ALA A 218 -25.67 -18.87 -4.69
CA ALA A 218 -25.71 -20.00 -3.77
C ALA A 218 -26.31 -19.64 -2.40
N ALA A 219 -26.14 -18.38 -1.97
CA ALA A 219 -26.68 -17.82 -0.72
C ALA A 219 -28.08 -17.22 -0.88
N ASP A 220 -28.67 -17.25 -2.08
CA ASP A 220 -29.96 -16.63 -2.42
C ASP A 220 -30.05 -15.15 -1.98
N ARG A 221 -28.99 -14.36 -2.32
CA ARG A 221 -28.86 -12.95 -1.96
C ARG A 221 -28.63 -12.07 -3.18
N PRO A 222 -29.17 -10.86 -3.23
CA PRO A 222 -28.79 -9.87 -4.24
C PRO A 222 -27.31 -9.51 -4.13
N LEU A 223 -26.68 -9.16 -5.25
CA LEU A 223 -25.30 -8.70 -5.31
C LEU A 223 -25.18 -7.39 -6.07
N LYS A 224 -24.50 -6.41 -5.48
CA LYS A 224 -24.11 -5.17 -6.14
C LYS A 224 -22.59 -5.18 -6.40
N ILE A 225 -22.19 -4.91 -7.65
CA ILE A 225 -20.81 -4.95 -8.08
C ILE A 225 -20.37 -3.55 -8.51
N ALA A 226 -19.47 -2.93 -7.77
CA ALA A 226 -18.77 -1.71 -8.15
C ALA A 226 -17.35 -2.08 -8.61
N ALA A 227 -17.12 -2.11 -9.92
CA ALA A 227 -15.84 -2.58 -10.43
C ALA A 227 -15.41 -1.84 -11.69
N LYS A 228 -14.12 -1.47 -11.72
CA LYS A 228 -13.47 -0.82 -12.84
C LYS A 228 -13.09 -1.84 -13.91
N VAL A 229 -13.35 -1.48 -15.16
CA VAL A 229 -12.91 -2.22 -16.35
C VAL A 229 -11.77 -1.46 -17.01
N ALA A 230 -10.70 -2.14 -17.38
CA ALA A 230 -9.64 -1.53 -18.17
C ALA A 230 -10.13 -1.18 -19.58
N ALA A 231 -9.55 -0.14 -20.15
CA ALA A 231 -9.90 0.33 -21.50
C ALA A 231 -9.52 -0.67 -22.61
N GLY A 232 -8.56 -1.57 -22.34
CA GLY A 232 -8.07 -2.55 -23.30
C GLY A 232 -7.24 -3.67 -22.68
N GLY A 233 -6.66 -4.53 -23.52
CA GLY A 233 -5.83 -5.65 -23.11
C GLY A 233 -6.61 -6.81 -22.47
N LEU A 234 -5.90 -7.74 -21.83
CA LEU A 234 -6.46 -8.96 -21.23
C LEU A 234 -7.60 -8.71 -20.23
N GLU A 235 -7.56 -7.61 -19.48
CA GLU A 235 -8.63 -7.26 -18.54
C GLU A 235 -9.93 -6.91 -19.29
N ARG A 236 -9.82 -6.25 -20.44
CA ARG A 236 -10.98 -5.96 -21.29
C ARG A 236 -11.53 -7.22 -21.96
N GLU A 237 -10.68 -8.11 -22.43
CA GLU A 237 -11.08 -9.41 -22.99
C GLU A 237 -11.82 -10.24 -21.92
N TYR A 238 -11.29 -10.31 -20.68
CA TYR A 238 -11.96 -10.98 -19.58
C TYR A 238 -13.34 -10.38 -19.26
N PHE A 239 -13.47 -9.06 -19.32
CA PHE A 239 -14.76 -8.40 -19.13
C PHE A 239 -15.76 -8.85 -20.20
N ASP A 240 -15.36 -8.82 -21.47
CA ASP A 240 -16.27 -9.10 -22.60
C ASP A 240 -16.59 -10.61 -22.72
N GLU A 241 -15.61 -11.48 -22.50
CA GLU A 241 -15.76 -12.92 -22.77
C GLU A 241 -16.22 -13.73 -21.55
N VAL A 242 -15.94 -13.26 -20.33
CA VAL A 242 -16.22 -14.02 -19.10
C VAL A 242 -17.23 -13.31 -18.20
N PHE A 243 -16.95 -12.06 -17.81
CA PHE A 243 -17.79 -11.37 -16.83
C PHE A 243 -19.15 -10.98 -17.39
N GLN A 244 -19.22 -10.37 -18.60
CA GLN A 244 -20.51 -9.99 -19.18
C GLN A 244 -21.47 -11.20 -19.39
N PRO A 245 -21.03 -12.35 -19.91
CA PRO A 245 -21.86 -13.55 -19.97
C PRO A 245 -22.35 -14.02 -18.59
N ALA A 246 -21.46 -14.02 -17.57
CA ALA A 246 -21.84 -14.40 -16.21
C ALA A 246 -22.88 -13.44 -15.62
N LEU A 247 -22.68 -12.13 -15.80
CA LEU A 247 -23.63 -11.10 -15.38
C LEU A 247 -25.00 -11.27 -16.06
N LYS A 248 -25.02 -11.52 -17.37
CA LYS A 248 -26.26 -11.78 -18.12
C LYS A 248 -26.98 -13.04 -17.62
N ALA A 249 -26.23 -14.10 -17.30
CA ALA A 249 -26.79 -15.33 -16.78
C ALA A 249 -27.35 -15.20 -15.35
N ALA A 250 -26.81 -14.28 -14.56
CA ALA A 250 -27.27 -13.97 -13.21
C ALA A 250 -28.61 -13.18 -13.19
N GLY A 251 -28.95 -12.49 -14.28
CA GLY A 251 -30.19 -11.73 -14.41
C GLY A 251 -30.31 -10.61 -13.38
N SER A 252 -31.50 -10.40 -12.84
CA SER A 252 -31.81 -9.30 -11.92
C SER A 252 -31.24 -9.47 -10.50
N THR A 253 -30.68 -10.63 -10.20
CA THR A 253 -30.05 -10.89 -8.87
C THR A 253 -28.75 -10.08 -8.70
N VAL A 254 -28.09 -9.70 -9.81
CA VAL A 254 -26.82 -8.99 -9.80
C VAL A 254 -26.95 -7.63 -10.50
N GLU A 255 -26.59 -6.58 -9.79
CA GLU A 255 -26.52 -5.21 -10.30
C GLU A 255 -25.05 -4.81 -10.50
N TYR A 256 -24.65 -4.50 -11.74
CA TYR A 256 -23.34 -3.99 -12.06
C TYR A 256 -23.38 -2.45 -12.19
N LEU A 257 -22.66 -1.77 -11.27
CA LEU A 257 -22.65 -0.31 -11.14
C LEU A 257 -21.55 0.36 -11.97
N GLY A 258 -20.60 -0.43 -12.51
CA GLY A 258 -19.42 0.12 -13.17
C GLY A 258 -18.39 0.69 -12.18
N GLU A 259 -17.56 1.61 -12.65
CA GLU A 259 -16.66 2.40 -11.80
C GLU A 259 -17.46 3.50 -11.11
N VAL A 260 -17.40 3.52 -9.79
CA VAL A 260 -18.12 4.47 -8.93
C VAL A 260 -17.17 5.44 -8.26
N SER A 261 -17.66 6.60 -7.85
CA SER A 261 -16.92 7.54 -7.00
C SER A 261 -16.62 6.96 -5.62
N GLN A 262 -15.69 7.59 -4.88
CA GLN A 262 -15.40 7.19 -3.51
C GLN A 262 -16.65 7.25 -2.63
N ALA A 263 -17.43 8.32 -2.71
CA ALA A 263 -18.64 8.47 -1.89
C ALA A 263 -19.69 7.37 -2.18
N GLU A 264 -19.91 7.04 -3.47
CA GLU A 264 -20.83 5.97 -3.86
C GLU A 264 -20.33 4.59 -3.41
N ARG A 265 -19.01 4.35 -3.48
CA ARG A 265 -18.40 3.13 -2.97
C ARG A 265 -18.56 3.00 -1.46
N ASP A 266 -18.27 4.05 -0.72
CA ASP A 266 -18.36 4.07 0.74
C ASP A 266 -19.82 3.87 1.18
N GLN A 267 -20.79 4.47 0.46
CA GLN A 267 -22.21 4.24 0.68
C GLN A 267 -22.62 2.79 0.37
N LEU A 268 -22.16 2.23 -0.75
CA LEU A 268 -22.38 0.83 -1.10
C LEU A 268 -21.89 -0.12 0.00
N LEU A 269 -20.66 0.11 0.49
CA LEU A 269 -20.10 -0.67 1.59
C LEU A 269 -20.96 -0.55 2.86
N ALA A 270 -21.36 0.67 3.24
CA ALA A 270 -22.13 0.91 4.46
C ALA A 270 -23.53 0.26 4.44
N GLU A 271 -24.17 0.19 3.28
CA GLU A 271 -25.52 -0.36 3.12
C GLU A 271 -25.54 -1.88 2.94
N SER A 272 -24.41 -2.48 2.60
CA SER A 272 -24.34 -3.90 2.24
C SER A 272 -24.46 -4.82 3.44
N TYR A 273 -25.00 -6.01 3.21
CA TYR A 273 -25.09 -7.09 4.19
C TYR A 273 -23.70 -7.61 4.55
N ALA A 274 -22.90 -7.93 3.53
CA ALA A 274 -21.48 -8.27 3.63
C ALA A 274 -20.73 -7.88 2.36
N ALA A 275 -19.42 -7.65 2.48
CA ALA A 275 -18.52 -7.47 1.36
C ALA A 275 -17.84 -8.79 1.00
N LEU A 276 -17.81 -9.12 -0.30
CA LEU A 276 -17.19 -10.35 -0.82
C LEU A 276 -15.79 -10.08 -1.35
N MET A 277 -14.82 -10.89 -0.92
CA MET A 277 -13.44 -10.90 -1.41
C MET A 277 -12.99 -12.35 -1.71
N PRO A 278 -13.59 -13.04 -2.70
CA PRO A 278 -13.35 -14.46 -2.96
C PRO A 278 -12.11 -14.71 -3.83
N GLY A 279 -11.39 -13.68 -4.20
CA GLY A 279 -10.24 -13.78 -5.08
C GLY A 279 -9.18 -14.76 -4.61
N SER A 280 -8.54 -15.45 -5.55
CA SER A 280 -7.39 -16.31 -5.30
C SER A 280 -6.07 -15.55 -5.24
N TRP A 281 -6.10 -14.28 -5.59
CA TRP A 281 -4.98 -13.37 -5.56
C TRP A 281 -4.48 -13.15 -4.13
N PRO A 282 -3.19 -13.38 -3.84
CA PRO A 282 -2.63 -13.04 -2.53
C PRO A 282 -2.55 -11.51 -2.40
N GLU A 283 -3.61 -10.93 -1.85
CA GLU A 283 -3.68 -9.48 -1.64
C GLU A 283 -2.47 -9.01 -0.82
N PRO A 284 -1.67 -8.07 -1.33
CA PRO A 284 -0.55 -7.52 -0.56
C PRO A 284 -1.01 -6.84 0.75
N PHE A 285 -2.23 -6.27 0.74
CA PHE A 285 -2.88 -5.74 1.94
C PHE A 285 -4.40 -5.98 1.92
N GLY A 286 -5.18 -5.29 1.06
CA GLY A 286 -6.63 -5.42 1.02
C GLY A 286 -7.36 -4.19 1.57
N LEU A 287 -7.14 -3.01 0.95
CA LEU A 287 -7.78 -1.75 1.36
C LEU A 287 -9.30 -1.85 1.41
N VAL A 288 -9.93 -2.58 0.46
CA VAL A 288 -11.38 -2.77 0.44
C VAL A 288 -11.88 -3.47 1.70
N ALA A 289 -11.10 -4.38 2.29
CA ALA A 289 -11.48 -5.02 3.54
C ALA A 289 -11.55 -4.01 4.68
N ILE A 290 -10.52 -3.17 4.88
CA ILE A 290 -10.56 -2.17 5.96
C ILE A 290 -11.63 -1.11 5.72
N GLU A 291 -11.94 -0.76 4.48
CA GLU A 291 -13.02 0.16 4.12
C GLU A 291 -14.40 -0.43 4.44
N ALA A 292 -14.64 -1.69 4.09
CA ALA A 292 -15.87 -2.38 4.44
C ALA A 292 -16.06 -2.48 5.96
N LEU A 293 -15.02 -2.93 6.67
CA LEU A 293 -15.03 -3.04 8.13
C LEU A 293 -15.20 -1.67 8.81
N ALA A 294 -14.66 -0.60 8.26
CA ALA A 294 -14.87 0.76 8.77
C ALA A 294 -16.31 1.25 8.62
N CYS A 295 -17.01 0.77 7.60
CA CYS A 295 -18.46 0.96 7.46
C CYS A 295 -19.27 0.02 8.39
N GLY A 296 -18.60 -0.79 9.21
CA GLY A 296 -19.20 -1.84 10.03
C GLY A 296 -19.68 -3.03 9.20
N THR A 297 -19.30 -3.18 7.96
CA THR A 297 -19.75 -4.24 7.07
C THR A 297 -18.81 -5.43 7.14
N PRO A 298 -19.30 -6.62 7.56
CA PRO A 298 -18.49 -7.82 7.65
C PRO A 298 -17.96 -8.25 6.29
N VAL A 299 -16.78 -8.90 6.29
CA VAL A 299 -16.12 -9.39 5.09
C VAL A 299 -16.20 -10.90 5.01
N ILE A 300 -16.58 -11.43 3.84
CA ILE A 300 -16.45 -12.85 3.51
C ILE A 300 -15.35 -12.98 2.47
N ALA A 301 -14.30 -13.69 2.79
CA ALA A 301 -13.08 -13.70 2.00
C ALA A 301 -12.47 -15.10 1.85
N ARG A 302 -11.60 -15.25 0.85
CA ARG A 302 -10.64 -16.35 0.82
C ARG A 302 -9.47 -16.00 1.75
N PRO A 303 -8.94 -16.94 2.56
CA PRO A 303 -7.83 -16.67 3.48
C PRO A 303 -6.48 -16.60 2.73
N THR A 304 -6.33 -15.61 1.81
CA THR A 304 -5.15 -15.44 0.97
C THR A 304 -4.47 -14.10 1.21
N GLY A 305 -3.16 -14.05 0.99
CA GLY A 305 -2.39 -12.82 1.16
C GLY A 305 -2.47 -12.25 2.58
N ALA A 306 -2.65 -10.96 2.68
CA ALA A 306 -2.77 -10.25 3.96
C ALA A 306 -4.18 -10.27 4.57
N LEU A 307 -5.20 -10.85 3.91
CA LEU A 307 -6.56 -10.84 4.42
C LEU A 307 -6.70 -11.46 5.82
N PRO A 308 -5.96 -12.55 6.19
CA PRO A 308 -5.96 -13.08 7.56
C PRO A 308 -5.36 -12.14 8.63
N GLU A 309 -4.58 -11.12 8.22
CA GLU A 309 -4.07 -10.09 9.13
C GLU A 309 -5.13 -9.01 9.40
N ILE A 310 -6.09 -8.85 8.50
CA ILE A 310 -7.13 -7.80 8.55
C ILE A 310 -8.42 -8.32 9.17
N VAL A 311 -8.94 -9.42 8.62
CA VAL A 311 -10.23 -10.01 9.02
C VAL A 311 -9.99 -11.06 10.09
N ARG A 312 -10.60 -10.90 11.24
CA ARG A 312 -10.62 -11.91 12.31
C ARG A 312 -11.81 -12.84 12.09
N ASP A 313 -11.54 -14.12 11.80
CA ASP A 313 -12.59 -15.10 11.50
C ASP A 313 -13.60 -15.23 12.65
N GLY A 314 -14.88 -15.16 12.34
CA GLY A 314 -15.97 -15.19 13.31
C GLY A 314 -16.18 -13.90 14.12
N ILE A 315 -15.38 -12.83 13.89
CA ILE A 315 -15.47 -11.55 14.59
C ILE A 315 -15.73 -10.40 13.61
N ASP A 316 -14.87 -10.24 12.60
CA ASP A 316 -14.99 -9.18 11.58
C ASP A 316 -15.64 -9.71 10.30
N GLY A 317 -15.77 -11.01 10.16
CA GLY A 317 -16.28 -11.69 8.98
C GLY A 317 -15.96 -13.16 9.04
N PHE A 318 -15.93 -13.81 7.90
CA PHE A 318 -15.66 -15.24 7.80
C PHE A 318 -14.75 -15.58 6.61
N PHE A 319 -13.99 -16.65 6.77
CA PHE A 319 -13.22 -17.23 5.66
C PHE A 319 -13.90 -18.45 5.08
N GLY A 320 -13.65 -18.67 3.79
CA GLY A 320 -14.02 -19.88 3.05
C GLY A 320 -13.02 -20.15 1.93
N ASP A 321 -12.66 -21.40 1.72
CA ASP A 321 -11.67 -21.81 0.72
C ASP A 321 -12.26 -21.88 -0.69
N ASP A 322 -13.57 -21.97 -0.81
CA ASP A 322 -14.30 -22.05 -2.06
C ASP A 322 -15.66 -21.32 -2.00
N VAL A 323 -16.33 -21.22 -3.15
CA VAL A 323 -17.64 -20.58 -3.32
C VAL A 323 -18.68 -21.16 -2.35
N ARG A 324 -18.72 -22.48 -2.18
CA ARG A 324 -19.72 -23.16 -1.33
C ARG A 324 -19.48 -22.86 0.15
N ALA A 325 -18.21 -22.90 0.58
CA ALA A 325 -17.83 -22.58 1.95
C ALA A 325 -18.18 -21.12 2.28
N MET A 326 -17.86 -20.18 1.37
CA MET A 326 -18.18 -18.77 1.53
C MET A 326 -19.70 -18.52 1.54
N ALA A 327 -20.46 -19.11 0.62
CA ALA A 327 -21.91 -18.99 0.59
C ALA A 327 -22.57 -19.47 1.89
N PHE A 328 -22.09 -20.58 2.47
CA PHE A 328 -22.56 -21.08 3.75
C PHE A 328 -22.32 -20.11 4.92
N ARG A 329 -21.33 -19.23 4.81
CA ARG A 329 -21.00 -18.22 5.83
C ARG A 329 -21.89 -16.98 5.76
N VAL A 330 -22.57 -16.73 4.62
CA VAL A 330 -23.33 -15.49 4.41
C VAL A 330 -24.36 -15.25 5.52
N ASP A 331 -25.16 -16.25 5.88
CA ASP A 331 -26.19 -16.07 6.91
C ASP A 331 -25.62 -15.79 8.30
N ARG A 332 -24.39 -16.25 8.57
CA ARG A 332 -23.75 -16.07 9.88
C ARG A 332 -23.27 -14.65 10.14
N VAL A 333 -23.07 -13.81 9.09
CA VAL A 333 -22.64 -12.42 9.28
C VAL A 333 -23.71 -11.58 9.98
N GLY A 334 -24.97 -12.04 10.01
CA GLY A 334 -26.05 -11.37 10.71
C GLY A 334 -25.87 -11.31 12.23
N ASP A 335 -25.08 -12.22 12.79
CA ASP A 335 -24.82 -12.33 14.24
C ASP A 335 -23.65 -11.45 14.69
N LEU A 336 -22.90 -10.84 13.75
CA LEU A 336 -21.71 -10.04 14.07
C LEU A 336 -22.08 -8.61 14.49
N ASP A 337 -21.36 -8.12 15.49
CA ASP A 337 -21.52 -6.74 15.99
C ASP A 337 -20.80 -5.74 15.08
N ARG A 338 -21.56 -5.05 14.23
CA ARG A 338 -21.05 -4.08 13.27
C ARG A 338 -20.35 -2.87 13.91
N GLN A 339 -20.76 -2.45 15.11
CA GLN A 339 -20.11 -1.36 15.83
C GLN A 339 -18.75 -1.82 16.36
N ALA A 340 -18.67 -3.00 16.95
CA ALA A 340 -17.41 -3.56 17.43
C ALA A 340 -16.41 -3.83 16.27
N ILE A 341 -16.90 -4.24 15.09
CA ILE A 341 -16.11 -4.37 13.88
C ILE A 341 -15.49 -3.03 13.48
N ARG A 342 -16.33 -1.97 13.40
CA ARG A 342 -15.88 -0.62 13.06
C ARG A 342 -14.82 -0.11 14.04
N ASP A 343 -15.10 -0.20 15.32
CA ASP A 343 -14.22 0.34 16.37
C ASP A 343 -12.85 -0.34 16.31
N ALA A 344 -12.83 -1.65 16.16
CA ALA A 344 -11.60 -2.42 16.08
C ALA A 344 -10.78 -2.13 14.81
N VAL A 345 -11.40 -1.94 13.65
CA VAL A 345 -10.65 -1.65 12.42
C VAL A 345 -10.08 -0.22 12.45
N ILE A 346 -10.81 0.75 13.00
CA ILE A 346 -10.32 2.12 13.17
C ILE A 346 -9.08 2.13 14.08
N GLU A 347 -9.11 1.40 15.20
CA GLU A 347 -7.96 1.30 16.09
C GLU A 347 -6.74 0.67 15.40
N ARG A 348 -6.95 -0.36 14.57
CA ARG A 348 -5.87 -1.16 13.97
C ARG A 348 -5.27 -0.55 12.71
N PHE A 349 -6.06 0.14 11.90
CA PHE A 349 -5.71 0.57 10.55
C PHE A 349 -6.00 2.04 10.29
N SER A 350 -5.95 2.88 11.32
CA SER A 350 -6.01 4.33 11.15
C SER A 350 -4.75 4.88 10.47
N VAL A 351 -4.89 6.05 9.85
CA VAL A 351 -3.76 6.77 9.26
C VAL A 351 -2.75 7.17 10.34
N GLU A 352 -3.20 7.48 11.54
CA GLU A 352 -2.36 7.82 12.68
C GLU A 352 -1.45 6.65 13.06
N ARG A 353 -2.00 5.42 13.14
CA ARG A 353 -1.22 4.23 13.47
C ARG A 353 -0.22 3.86 12.37
N MET A 354 -0.60 4.00 11.11
CA MET A 354 0.32 3.85 9.98
C MET A 354 1.47 4.86 10.09
N THR A 355 1.16 6.11 10.38
CA THR A 355 2.17 7.18 10.51
C THR A 355 3.10 6.93 11.69
N ASP A 356 2.62 6.42 12.84
CA ASP A 356 3.46 6.02 13.98
C ASP A 356 4.53 5.00 13.54
N GLY A 357 4.12 4.02 12.75
CA GLY A 357 5.05 3.01 12.21
C GLY A 357 6.12 3.61 11.31
N TYR A 358 5.71 4.50 10.40
CA TYR A 358 6.67 5.15 9.50
C TYR A 358 7.59 6.13 10.23
N GLU A 359 7.12 6.94 11.17
CA GLU A 359 7.97 7.84 11.95
C GLU A 359 9.05 7.08 12.74
N ALA A 360 8.71 5.94 13.33
CA ALA A 360 9.68 5.08 14.00
C ALA A 360 10.79 4.61 13.03
N ILE A 361 10.40 4.16 11.83
CA ILE A 361 11.33 3.74 10.77
C ILE A 361 12.15 4.94 10.27
N TYR A 362 11.55 6.11 10.06
CA TYR A 362 12.27 7.31 9.62
C TYR A 362 13.39 7.66 10.59
N ARG A 363 13.09 7.75 11.87
CA ARG A 363 14.08 8.06 12.92
C ARG A 363 15.19 7.02 12.96
N GLN A 364 14.85 5.73 12.86
CA GLN A 364 15.83 4.65 12.80
C GLN A 364 16.74 4.79 11.56
N ARG A 365 16.17 5.10 10.39
CA ARG A 365 16.94 5.21 9.13
C ARG A 365 17.82 6.44 9.11
N ILE A 366 17.37 7.58 9.62
CA ILE A 366 18.18 8.79 9.74
C ILE A 366 19.36 8.56 10.69
N ALA A 367 19.12 7.92 11.84
CA ALA A 367 20.18 7.58 12.81
C ALA A 367 21.23 6.61 12.23
N ALA A 368 20.81 5.68 11.36
CA ALA A 368 21.72 4.73 10.70
C ALA A 368 22.52 5.34 9.53
N GLY A 369 22.11 6.53 9.04
CA GLY A 369 22.75 7.20 7.91
C GLY A 369 22.51 6.56 6.54
N THR A 370 23.23 7.05 5.52
CA THR A 370 23.16 6.55 4.14
C THR A 370 24.02 5.29 3.94
N GLU A 371 23.64 4.47 2.97
CA GLU A 371 24.34 3.24 2.61
C GLU A 371 25.48 3.44 1.60
N ARG A 372 25.88 4.68 1.33
CA ARG A 372 26.96 4.87 0.37
C ARG A 372 28.13 3.99 0.79
N PRO A 373 28.55 2.99 -0.02
CA PRO A 373 29.84 2.37 0.16
C PRO A 373 30.85 3.52 0.14
N ALA A 374 31.77 3.53 1.09
CA ALA A 374 32.93 4.41 1.00
C ALA A 374 33.45 4.25 -0.43
N ALA A 375 33.46 5.33 -1.19
CA ALA A 375 33.99 5.29 -2.54
C ALA A 375 35.42 4.74 -2.38
N ASP A 376 35.61 3.52 -2.85
CA ASP A 376 36.94 2.97 -3.06
C ASP A 376 37.55 3.82 -4.19
N VAL A 377 38.11 4.96 -3.79
CA VAL A 377 38.90 5.78 -4.66
C VAL A 377 40.21 5.03 -4.81
N GLY A 378 40.16 3.97 -5.66
CA GLY A 378 41.35 3.31 -6.10
C GLY A 378 42.33 4.37 -6.56
N GLU A 379 43.47 4.47 -5.87
CA GLU A 379 44.57 5.31 -6.33
C GLU A 379 44.80 5.01 -7.83
N PRO A 380 44.89 6.02 -8.70
CA PRO A 380 45.23 5.80 -10.09
C PRO A 380 46.57 5.08 -10.13
N ALA A 381 46.59 3.89 -10.68
CA ALA A 381 47.82 3.14 -10.91
C ALA A 381 48.81 4.06 -11.61
N ALA A 382 49.91 4.36 -10.93
CA ALA A 382 51.00 5.17 -11.47
C ALA A 382 51.42 4.53 -12.81
N ALA A 383 51.22 5.29 -13.90
CA ALA A 383 51.72 4.91 -15.20
C ALA A 383 53.27 4.85 -15.12
N GLY A 384 53.77 3.64 -15.04
CA GLY A 384 55.21 3.40 -15.17
C GLY A 384 55.65 3.75 -16.56
N THR A 385 56.65 4.60 -16.62
CA THR A 385 57.42 5.01 -17.79
C THR A 385 58.20 3.86 -18.37
#